data_788530eaebd748a547a97f877a17888b
#
_entry.id   788530eaebd748a547a97f877a17888b
#
_cell.length_a   1.000
_cell.length_b   1.000
_cell.length_c   1.000
_cell.angle_alpha   90.00
_cell.angle_beta   90.00
_cell.angle_gamma   90.00
#
_symmetry.space_group_name_H-M   'P 1'
#
loop_
_entity.id
_entity.type
_entity.pdbx_description
1 polymer ?
#
loop_
_entity_poly.entity_id
_entity_poly.type
_entity_poly.pdbx_seq_one_letter_code
_entity_poly.pdbx_strand_id
1 'polypeptide(L)'
;MRNTRLTSLAFAVLLPALLATGSAFAADSAVGRWKTIDDDTGKPKSIVEITQAANGSVSGRIIELINPSKPNPTCDKCSDDRKDQPITGMEIIRGMKAEGGGEYAGGTILKPDEGKVYKSKMELVDGGKKLEVSGCIAFICKSQTWIRQ
;
A
#
# COMPACT_ATOMS: atom_id res chain seq x y z
N MET A 1 73.83 6.05 -38.16
CA MET A 1 73.47 5.11 -37.11
C MET A 1 72.87 5.84 -35.95
N ARG A 2 71.57 5.89 -35.80
CA ARG A 2 70.85 6.31 -34.59
C ARG A 2 69.42 5.80 -34.64
N ASN A 3 69.15 4.75 -33.88
CA ASN A 3 67.81 4.20 -33.73
C ASN A 3 67.02 5.06 -32.77
N THR A 4 65.93 5.64 -33.25
CA THR A 4 64.94 6.32 -32.39
C THR A 4 63.76 5.39 -32.23
N ARG A 5 63.57 4.88 -30.98
CA ARG A 5 62.41 4.08 -30.59
C ARG A 5 61.26 5.03 -30.24
N LEU A 6 60.17 4.95 -30.99
CA LEU A 6 58.90 5.56 -30.64
C LEU A 6 58.21 4.69 -29.59
N THR A 7 58.03 5.25 -28.43
CA THR A 7 57.18 4.69 -27.36
C THR A 7 55.75 5.23 -27.53
N SER A 8 54.82 4.33 -27.95
CA SER A 8 53.37 4.67 -27.97
C SER A 8 52.82 4.61 -26.58
N LEU A 9 52.36 5.76 -26.07
CA LEU A 9 51.52 5.81 -24.87
C LEU A 9 50.06 5.51 -25.25
N ALA A 10 49.58 4.38 -24.79
CA ALA A 10 48.15 4.06 -24.86
C ALA A 10 47.44 4.74 -23.71
N PHE A 11 46.60 5.74 -23.99
CA PHE A 11 45.66 6.33 -23.04
C PHE A 11 44.46 5.38 -22.89
N ALA A 12 44.38 4.71 -21.74
CA ALA A 12 43.19 3.97 -21.35
C ALA A 12 42.14 4.95 -20.79
N VAL A 13 41.07 5.19 -21.56
CA VAL A 13 39.92 5.95 -21.11
C VAL A 13 39.05 5.03 -20.25
N LEU A 14 39.11 5.21 -18.93
CA LEU A 14 38.14 4.59 -18.01
C LEU A 14 36.82 5.37 -18.09
N LEU A 15 35.79 4.79 -18.69
CA LEU A 15 34.41 5.25 -18.52
C LEU A 15 33.92 4.84 -17.13
N PRO A 16 33.40 5.75 -16.29
CA PRO A 16 32.68 5.37 -15.08
C PRO A 16 31.30 4.84 -15.50
N ALA A 17 31.04 3.55 -15.24
CA ALA A 17 29.70 2.99 -15.32
C ALA A 17 28.87 3.59 -14.17
N LEU A 18 27.91 4.48 -14.48
CA LEU A 18 26.88 4.90 -13.57
C LEU A 18 25.96 3.68 -13.32
N LEU A 19 26.13 3.04 -12.19
CA LEU A 19 25.16 2.08 -11.65
C LEU A 19 23.93 2.89 -11.19
N ALA A 20 22.89 2.90 -12.02
CA ALA A 20 21.57 3.34 -11.61
C ALA A 20 21.02 2.31 -10.61
N THR A 21 21.19 2.57 -9.31
CA THR A 21 20.52 1.83 -8.25
C THR A 21 19.04 2.21 -8.28
N GLY A 22 18.26 1.50 -9.09
CA GLY A 22 16.80 1.57 -9.06
C GLY A 22 16.34 1.07 -7.69
N SER A 23 15.63 1.91 -6.94
CA SER A 23 15.02 1.56 -5.67
C SER A 23 13.95 0.50 -5.88
N ALA A 24 14.31 -0.77 -5.69
CA ALA A 24 13.40 -1.93 -5.79
C ALA A 24 12.54 -2.13 -4.51
N PHE A 25 12.34 -1.11 -3.68
CA PHE A 25 11.68 -1.23 -2.37
C PHE A 25 10.14 -1.21 -2.42
N ALA A 26 9.50 -0.97 -3.57
CA ALA A 26 8.04 -0.85 -3.63
C ALA A 26 7.30 -2.20 -3.68
N ALA A 27 7.95 -3.28 -4.09
CA ALA A 27 7.29 -4.58 -4.26
C ALA A 27 7.04 -5.33 -2.94
N ASP A 28 7.84 -5.07 -1.90
CA ASP A 28 7.83 -5.83 -0.64
C ASP A 28 7.12 -5.09 0.52
N SER A 29 6.48 -3.95 0.26
CA SER A 29 5.79 -3.16 1.27
C SER A 29 4.36 -2.85 0.88
N ALA A 30 3.43 -2.91 1.84
CA ALA A 30 2.06 -2.47 1.66
C ALA A 30 1.91 -0.93 1.57
N VAL A 31 2.95 -0.17 1.89
CA VAL A 31 2.94 1.30 1.75
C VAL A 31 2.72 1.69 0.29
N GLY A 32 1.79 2.64 0.07
CA GLY A 32 1.41 3.10 -1.26
C GLY A 32 -0.09 3.23 -1.43
N ARG A 33 -0.52 3.37 -2.68
CA ARG A 33 -1.94 3.57 -3.03
C ARG A 33 -2.54 2.30 -3.60
N TRP A 34 -3.77 2.03 -3.17
CA TRP A 34 -4.48 0.81 -3.47
C TRP A 34 -5.90 1.10 -3.91
N LYS A 35 -6.30 0.57 -5.05
CA LYS A 35 -7.67 0.60 -5.52
C LYS A 35 -8.45 -0.53 -4.86
N THR A 36 -9.48 -0.19 -4.10
CA THR A 36 -10.39 -1.16 -3.50
C THR A 36 -11.47 -1.56 -4.49
N ILE A 37 -11.88 -2.80 -4.41
CA ILE A 37 -12.93 -3.37 -5.26
C ILE A 37 -14.13 -3.69 -4.37
N ASP A 38 -15.31 -3.31 -4.81
CA ASP A 38 -16.56 -3.63 -4.14
C ASP A 38 -16.90 -5.11 -4.31
N ASP A 39 -17.15 -5.82 -3.22
CA ASP A 39 -17.35 -7.28 -3.21
C ASP A 39 -18.64 -7.71 -3.93
N ASP A 40 -19.67 -6.87 -3.89
CA ASP A 40 -20.97 -7.21 -4.44
C ASP A 40 -21.03 -6.94 -5.94
N THR A 41 -20.35 -5.89 -6.41
CA THR A 41 -20.44 -5.44 -7.80
C THR A 41 -19.19 -5.73 -8.63
N GLY A 42 -18.05 -6.03 -7.99
CA GLY A 42 -16.74 -6.19 -8.64
C GLY A 42 -16.17 -4.89 -9.20
N LYS A 43 -16.75 -3.73 -8.88
CA LYS A 43 -16.33 -2.43 -9.41
C LYS A 43 -15.37 -1.70 -8.47
N PRO A 44 -14.50 -0.83 -9.00
CA PRO A 44 -13.70 0.06 -8.17
C PRO A 44 -14.56 0.92 -7.26
N LYS A 45 -14.20 1.01 -5.96
CA LYS A 45 -14.95 1.72 -4.93
C LYS A 45 -14.22 2.91 -4.36
N SER A 46 -12.92 2.78 -4.08
CA SER A 46 -12.11 3.85 -3.51
C SER A 46 -10.62 3.66 -3.77
N ILE A 47 -9.85 4.71 -3.52
CA ILE A 47 -8.40 4.65 -3.39
C ILE A 47 -8.05 4.82 -1.91
N VAL A 48 -7.29 3.87 -1.39
CA VAL A 48 -6.74 3.88 -0.04
C VAL A 48 -5.24 4.12 -0.12
N GLU A 49 -4.75 5.08 0.63
CA GLU A 49 -3.32 5.30 0.83
C GLU A 49 -2.89 4.63 2.14
N ILE A 50 -1.94 3.69 2.03
CA ILE A 50 -1.31 3.03 3.18
C ILE A 50 0.00 3.72 3.48
N THR A 51 0.19 4.09 4.75
CA THR A 51 1.39 4.74 5.27
C THR A 51 1.95 4.00 6.47
N GLN A 52 3.23 4.18 6.74
CA GLN A 52 3.90 3.64 7.91
C GLN A 52 4.44 4.77 8.77
N ALA A 53 4.14 4.74 10.04
CA ALA A 53 4.66 5.68 11.03
C ALA A 53 6.09 5.29 11.46
N ALA A 54 6.80 6.21 12.11
CA ALA A 54 8.17 6.01 12.58
C ALA A 54 8.32 4.82 13.55
N ASN A 55 7.27 4.49 14.30
CA ASN A 55 7.23 3.33 15.20
C ASN A 55 6.93 2.00 14.49
N GLY A 56 6.87 1.99 13.15
CA GLY A 56 6.57 0.81 12.34
C GLY A 56 5.07 0.49 12.20
N SER A 57 4.18 1.20 12.87
CA SER A 57 2.73 1.00 12.73
C SER A 57 2.27 1.43 11.34
N VAL A 58 1.44 0.59 10.72
CA VAL A 58 0.89 0.82 9.39
C VAL A 58 -0.59 1.17 9.50
N SER A 59 -1.01 2.21 8.79
CA SER A 59 -2.40 2.66 8.71
C SER A 59 -2.81 2.94 7.26
N GLY A 60 -4.13 2.95 7.01
CA GLY A 60 -4.68 3.17 5.68
C GLY A 60 -5.85 4.15 5.72
N ARG A 61 -5.83 5.12 4.79
CA ARG A 61 -6.81 6.20 4.70
C ARG A 61 -7.45 6.23 3.32
N ILE A 62 -8.77 6.34 3.26
CA ILE A 62 -9.46 6.59 1.99
C ILE A 62 -9.10 8.01 1.52
N ILE A 63 -8.44 8.13 0.38
CA ILE A 63 -8.07 9.41 -0.21
C ILE A 63 -9.02 9.83 -1.34
N GLU A 64 -9.73 8.88 -1.92
CA GLU A 64 -10.68 9.11 -3.00
C GLU A 64 -11.82 8.09 -2.96
N LEU A 65 -13.04 8.53 -3.22
CA LEU A 65 -14.20 7.67 -3.47
C LEU A 65 -14.50 7.65 -4.97
N ILE A 66 -14.68 6.46 -5.53
CA ILE A 66 -14.99 6.27 -6.94
C ILE A 66 -16.49 6.06 -7.08
N ASN A 67 -17.17 6.99 -7.78
CA ASN A 67 -18.62 6.96 -8.02
C ASN A 67 -19.44 6.76 -6.73
N PRO A 68 -19.30 7.62 -5.71
CA PRO A 68 -20.09 7.51 -4.49
C PRO A 68 -21.57 7.76 -4.79
N SER A 69 -22.46 7.10 -4.05
CA SER A 69 -23.91 7.21 -4.22
C SER A 69 -24.49 8.61 -3.88
N LYS A 70 -23.76 9.39 -3.09
CA LYS A 70 -24.08 10.78 -2.74
C LYS A 70 -22.81 11.62 -2.62
N PRO A 71 -22.87 12.94 -2.84
CA PRO A 71 -21.72 13.81 -2.61
C PRO A 71 -21.30 13.81 -1.14
N ASN A 72 -19.97 13.77 -0.90
CA ASN A 72 -19.37 13.89 0.44
C ASN A 72 -20.04 13.01 1.51
N PRO A 73 -20.11 11.66 1.31
CA PRO A 73 -20.74 10.79 2.29
C PRO A 73 -19.99 10.78 3.62
N THR A 74 -20.75 10.65 4.70
CA THR A 74 -20.23 10.56 6.07
C THR A 74 -20.48 9.16 6.62
N CYS A 75 -19.71 8.75 7.66
CA CYS A 75 -19.91 7.48 8.34
C CYS A 75 -21.01 7.59 9.39
N ASP A 76 -22.26 7.62 8.94
CA ASP A 76 -23.45 7.73 9.78
C ASP A 76 -23.71 6.50 10.67
N LYS A 77 -23.16 5.34 10.29
CA LYS A 77 -23.25 4.08 11.07
C LYS A 77 -22.08 3.83 11.99
N CYS A 78 -21.01 4.61 11.91
CA CYS A 78 -19.87 4.48 12.82
C CYS A 78 -20.28 4.79 14.27
N SER A 79 -19.58 4.20 15.23
CA SER A 79 -19.84 4.38 16.67
C SER A 79 -18.65 4.95 17.46
N ASP A 80 -17.48 5.04 16.80
CA ASP A 80 -16.24 5.56 17.38
C ASP A 80 -15.99 7.03 16.99
N ASP A 81 -14.73 7.47 17.09
CA ASP A 81 -14.28 8.82 16.68
C ASP A 81 -14.56 9.18 15.21
N ARG A 82 -14.95 8.19 14.40
CA ARG A 82 -15.30 8.36 12.97
C ARG A 82 -16.79 8.58 12.73
N LYS A 83 -17.61 8.58 13.79
CA LYS A 83 -19.06 8.85 13.69
C LYS A 83 -19.33 10.18 13.01
N ASP A 84 -20.15 10.15 11.96
CA ASP A 84 -20.57 11.30 11.16
C ASP A 84 -19.42 12.07 10.46
N GLN A 85 -18.19 11.51 10.50
CA GLN A 85 -17.05 12.11 9.81
C GLN A 85 -17.10 11.80 8.30
N PRO A 86 -16.56 12.68 7.43
CA PRO A 86 -16.44 12.40 6.00
C PRO A 86 -15.69 11.10 5.73
N ILE A 87 -16.18 10.27 4.81
CA ILE A 87 -15.53 9.02 4.41
C ILE A 87 -14.24 9.31 3.62
N THR A 88 -14.23 10.35 2.78
CA THR A 88 -12.98 10.82 2.15
C THR A 88 -12.07 11.44 3.22
N GLY A 89 -10.85 10.98 3.31
CA GLY A 89 -9.88 11.34 4.33
C GLY A 89 -9.93 10.44 5.58
N MET A 90 -10.90 9.53 5.67
CA MET A 90 -11.08 8.68 6.85
C MET A 90 -10.03 7.58 6.92
N GLU A 91 -9.44 7.40 8.10
CA GLU A 91 -8.56 6.27 8.42
C GLU A 91 -9.39 5.02 8.67
N ILE A 92 -9.31 4.05 7.76
CA ILE A 92 -10.05 2.79 7.84
C ILE A 92 -9.20 1.61 8.30
N ILE A 93 -7.88 1.65 8.13
CA ILE A 93 -6.94 0.66 8.66
C ILE A 93 -6.14 1.31 9.77
N ARG A 94 -6.06 0.66 10.95
CA ARG A 94 -5.35 1.16 12.12
C ARG A 94 -4.48 0.07 12.74
N GLY A 95 -3.25 0.46 13.12
CA GLY A 95 -2.41 -0.31 14.02
C GLY A 95 -1.88 -1.63 13.47
N MET A 96 -1.78 -1.79 12.13
CA MET A 96 -1.19 -2.98 11.54
C MET A 96 0.31 -3.00 11.78
N LYS A 97 0.86 -4.20 11.96
CA LYS A 97 2.29 -4.45 12.13
C LYS A 97 2.76 -5.43 11.07
N ALA A 98 3.95 -5.19 10.51
CA ALA A 98 4.57 -6.14 9.60
C ALA A 98 5.01 -7.39 10.37
N GLU A 99 4.63 -8.55 9.86
CA GLU A 99 5.00 -9.88 10.39
C GLU A 99 6.14 -10.51 9.57
N GLY A 100 6.56 -9.87 8.49
CA GLY A 100 7.53 -10.37 7.52
C GLY A 100 6.86 -11.01 6.30
N GLY A 101 7.64 -11.24 5.23
CA GLY A 101 7.14 -11.89 4.01
C GLY A 101 6.00 -11.18 3.28
N GLY A 102 5.78 -9.88 3.54
CA GLY A 102 4.65 -9.15 2.98
C GLY A 102 3.35 -9.26 3.78
N GLU A 103 3.39 -9.93 4.94
CA GLU A 103 2.24 -10.09 5.83
C GLU A 103 2.17 -8.97 6.88
N TYR A 104 0.94 -8.57 7.24
CA TYR A 104 0.63 -7.57 8.26
C TYR A 104 -0.54 -8.05 9.12
N ALA A 105 -0.46 -7.85 10.43
CA ALA A 105 -1.49 -8.27 11.37
C ALA A 105 -1.59 -7.34 12.60
N GLY A 106 -2.45 -7.70 13.55
CA GLY A 106 -2.58 -7.05 14.84
C GLY A 106 -3.34 -5.73 14.84
N GLY A 107 -3.81 -5.28 13.68
CA GLY A 107 -4.61 -4.07 13.54
C GLY A 107 -6.09 -4.33 13.29
N THR A 108 -6.77 -3.26 12.86
CA THR A 108 -8.21 -3.28 12.58
C THR A 108 -8.52 -2.63 11.24
N ILE A 109 -9.66 -3.01 10.66
CA ILE A 109 -10.25 -2.37 9.50
C ILE A 109 -11.69 -1.94 9.79
N LEU A 110 -12.04 -0.71 9.43
CA LEU A 110 -13.42 -0.23 9.43
C LEU A 110 -14.05 -0.50 8.06
N LYS A 111 -15.29 -0.98 8.09
CA LYS A 111 -16.19 -1.04 6.93
C LYS A 111 -17.22 0.10 7.06
N PRO A 112 -17.05 1.25 6.39
CA PRO A 112 -17.89 2.44 6.64
C PRO A 112 -19.35 2.21 6.34
N ASP A 113 -19.68 1.39 5.32
CA ASP A 113 -21.06 1.08 4.94
C ASP A 113 -21.84 0.34 6.05
N GLU A 114 -21.14 -0.38 6.91
CA GLU A 114 -21.69 -1.10 8.04
C GLU A 114 -21.46 -0.39 9.38
N GLY A 115 -20.51 0.56 9.42
CA GLY A 115 -20.04 1.19 10.65
C GLY A 115 -19.30 0.23 11.58
N LYS A 116 -18.84 -0.91 11.08
CA LYS A 116 -18.24 -1.99 11.87
C LYS A 116 -16.72 -2.01 11.74
N VAL A 117 -16.06 -2.28 12.85
CA VAL A 117 -14.61 -2.47 12.94
C VAL A 117 -14.32 -3.94 13.15
N TYR A 118 -13.43 -4.48 12.34
CA TYR A 118 -13.00 -5.88 12.36
C TYR A 118 -11.51 -5.96 12.70
N LYS A 119 -11.08 -7.07 13.30
CA LYS A 119 -9.65 -7.43 13.32
C LYS A 119 -9.19 -7.60 11.89
N SER A 120 -7.98 -7.13 11.57
CA SER A 120 -7.50 -7.14 10.19
C SER A 120 -6.19 -7.87 10.03
N LYS A 121 -6.04 -8.50 8.87
CA LYS A 121 -4.78 -9.01 8.32
C LYS A 121 -4.65 -8.51 6.89
N MET A 122 -3.42 -8.32 6.45
CA MET A 122 -3.12 -7.98 5.06
C MET A 122 -1.95 -8.82 4.57
N GLU A 123 -1.95 -9.15 3.30
CA GLU A 123 -0.89 -9.92 2.64
C GLU A 123 -0.64 -9.38 1.24
N LEU A 124 0.63 -9.10 0.93
CA LEU A 124 1.06 -8.78 -0.42
C LEU A 124 1.10 -10.06 -1.27
N VAL A 125 0.39 -10.05 -2.38
CA VAL A 125 0.34 -11.15 -3.33
C VAL A 125 0.67 -10.67 -4.75
N ASP A 126 0.84 -11.60 -5.68
CA ASP A 126 1.13 -11.30 -7.08
C ASP A 126 2.35 -10.37 -7.25
N GLY A 127 3.45 -10.68 -6.55
CA GLY A 127 4.68 -9.88 -6.60
C GLY A 127 4.50 -8.45 -6.13
N GLY A 128 3.63 -8.21 -5.14
CA GLY A 128 3.34 -6.90 -4.58
C GLY A 128 2.37 -6.04 -5.42
N LYS A 129 1.79 -6.59 -6.48
CA LYS A 129 0.81 -5.88 -7.33
C LYS A 129 -0.58 -5.86 -6.73
N LYS A 130 -0.85 -6.78 -5.84
CA LYS A 130 -2.12 -6.92 -5.14
C LYS A 130 -1.90 -7.00 -3.64
N LEU A 131 -2.89 -6.54 -2.88
CA LEU A 131 -2.95 -6.64 -1.43
C LEU A 131 -4.25 -7.33 -1.05
N GLU A 132 -4.15 -8.50 -0.43
CA GLU A 132 -5.29 -9.15 0.19
C GLU A 132 -5.53 -8.54 1.57
N VAL A 133 -6.70 -7.96 1.77
CA VAL A 133 -7.09 -7.30 3.03
C VAL A 133 -8.26 -8.03 3.62
N SER A 134 -8.09 -8.58 4.81
CA SER A 134 -9.10 -9.38 5.50
C SER A 134 -9.66 -8.65 6.71
N GLY A 135 -10.97 -8.74 6.89
CA GLY A 135 -11.68 -8.41 8.13
C GLY A 135 -12.17 -9.68 8.80
N CYS A 136 -11.85 -9.86 10.08
CA CYS A 136 -12.11 -11.09 10.81
C CYS A 136 -13.01 -10.86 12.03
N ILE A 137 -13.94 -11.79 12.27
CA ILE A 137 -14.68 -11.95 13.53
C ILE A 137 -14.30 -13.33 14.08
N ALA A 138 -13.66 -13.36 15.25
CA ALA A 138 -13.03 -14.56 15.80
C ALA A 138 -12.06 -15.16 14.76
N PHE A 139 -12.28 -16.39 14.29
CA PHE A 139 -11.47 -17.08 13.28
C PHE A 139 -12.08 -17.07 11.88
N ILE A 140 -13.22 -16.42 11.68
CA ILE A 140 -13.88 -16.27 10.37
C ILE A 140 -13.44 -14.95 9.76
N CYS A 141 -12.77 -15.01 8.61
CA CYS A 141 -12.30 -13.84 7.87
C CYS A 141 -12.97 -13.76 6.49
N LYS A 142 -13.27 -12.55 6.07
CA LYS A 142 -13.57 -12.22 4.66
C LYS A 142 -12.44 -11.36 4.11
N SER A 143 -11.95 -11.71 2.93
CA SER A 143 -10.86 -11.03 2.26
C SER A 143 -11.35 -10.27 1.03
N GLN A 144 -10.74 -9.13 0.77
CA GLN A 144 -10.86 -8.35 -0.46
C GLN A 144 -9.49 -8.24 -1.11
N THR A 145 -9.44 -8.28 -2.43
CA THR A 145 -8.23 -8.03 -3.20
C THR A 145 -8.19 -6.57 -3.63
N TRP A 146 -7.20 -5.83 -3.16
CA TRP A 146 -6.93 -4.45 -3.59
C TRP A 146 -5.83 -4.45 -4.63
N ILE A 147 -5.89 -3.50 -5.56
CA ILE A 147 -4.97 -3.42 -6.70
C ILE A 147 -4.07 -2.20 -6.53
N ARG A 148 -2.76 -2.40 -6.61
CA ARG A 148 -1.76 -1.33 -6.51
C ARG A 148 -1.95 -0.30 -7.63
N GLN A 149 -1.83 0.97 -7.29
CA GLN A 149 -1.90 2.11 -8.21
C GLN A 149 -0.52 2.64 -8.58
#